data_810de47adee312d748f8ef3237bc1183
#
_entry.id   810de47adee312d748f8ef3237bc1183
#
_cell.length_a   1.000
_cell.length_b   1.000
_cell.length_c   1.000
_cell.angle_alpha   90.00
_cell.angle_beta   90.00
_cell.angle_gamma   90.00
#
_symmetry.space_group_name_H-M   'P 1'
#
loop_
_entity.id
_entity.type
_entity.pdbx_description
1 polymer ?
#
loop_
_entity_poly.entity_id
_entity_poly.type
_entity_poly.pdbx_seq_one_letter_code
_entity_poly.pdbx_strand_id
1 'polypeptide(L)'
;MAQGLPSMAYADGINKYRQTQFKGYNHNLYAQDGELWDMKNLTSDYYPLLSPRRPRYLYATLTKPNGFYAKDGLYWVDGTGFYADGALKGNVTDGRKVFAGLGAYIIIFPDKAYYNHLT
;
A
#
# COMPACT_ATOMS: atom_id res chain seq x y z
N MET A 1 -58.79 38.39 -9.22
CA MET A 1 -57.61 37.95 -10.07
C MET A 1 -56.95 36.76 -9.43
N ALA A 2 -56.98 35.64 -10.07
CA ALA A 2 -56.18 34.51 -9.63
C ALA A 2 -54.72 34.82 -9.99
N GLN A 3 -53.87 35.01 -9.00
CA GLN A 3 -52.43 35.02 -9.23
C GLN A 3 -52.01 33.57 -9.51
N GLY A 4 -51.61 33.31 -10.72
CA GLY A 4 -51.00 32.03 -11.06
C GLY A 4 -49.77 31.82 -10.21
N LEU A 5 -49.62 30.63 -9.67
CA LEU A 5 -48.37 30.22 -9.04
C LEU A 5 -47.22 30.44 -10.02
N PRO A 6 -46.08 30.96 -9.55
CA PRO A 6 -44.90 31.05 -10.42
C PRO A 6 -44.65 29.67 -11.04
N SER A 7 -44.54 29.65 -12.35
CA SER A 7 -44.24 28.46 -13.08
C SER A 7 -42.91 27.89 -12.55
N MET A 8 -42.95 26.76 -11.90
CA MET A 8 -41.75 25.95 -11.63
C MET A 8 -41.33 25.24 -12.93
N ALA A 9 -41.24 26.02 -13.97
CA ALA A 9 -40.82 25.54 -15.25
C ALA A 9 -39.31 25.55 -15.30
N TYR A 10 -38.69 24.63 -14.78
CA TYR A 10 -37.40 24.10 -15.21
C TYR A 10 -36.87 23.17 -14.11
N ALA A 11 -37.17 21.90 -14.18
CA ALA A 11 -36.13 20.97 -13.89
C ALA A 11 -35.00 21.29 -14.89
N ASP A 12 -33.93 21.92 -14.40
CA ASP A 12 -32.71 22.04 -15.18
C ASP A 12 -32.41 20.70 -15.81
N GLY A 13 -32.16 20.66 -17.12
CA GLY A 13 -31.91 19.45 -17.82
C GLY A 13 -30.85 18.63 -17.06
N ILE A 14 -31.15 17.39 -16.76
CA ILE A 14 -30.21 16.51 -16.05
C ILE A 14 -28.92 16.44 -16.87
N ASN A 15 -27.90 17.16 -16.46
CA ASN A 15 -26.58 17.05 -17.06
C ASN A 15 -25.97 15.70 -16.68
N LYS A 16 -26.00 14.76 -17.62
CA LYS A 16 -25.36 13.45 -17.44
C LYS A 16 -23.87 13.57 -17.78
N TYR A 17 -23.03 13.42 -16.77
CA TYR A 17 -21.60 13.30 -16.96
C TYR A 17 -21.19 11.82 -16.86
N ARG A 18 -20.41 11.35 -17.81
CA ARG A 18 -19.90 9.97 -17.83
C ARG A 18 -18.38 9.97 -17.68
N GLN A 19 -17.92 9.52 -16.53
CA GLN A 19 -16.51 9.29 -16.28
C GLN A 19 -16.14 7.86 -16.68
N THR A 20 -15.17 7.71 -17.58
CA THR A 20 -14.72 6.41 -18.09
C THR A 20 -13.29 6.06 -17.73
N GLN A 21 -12.53 7.03 -17.20
CA GLN A 21 -11.13 6.84 -16.82
C GLN A 21 -10.93 7.32 -15.38
N PHE A 22 -10.43 6.43 -14.53
CA PHE A 22 -10.13 6.73 -13.14
C PHE A 22 -8.61 6.75 -12.97
N LYS A 23 -8.05 7.92 -12.67
CA LYS A 23 -6.61 8.15 -12.57
C LYS A 23 -6.05 7.84 -11.18
N GLY A 24 -6.91 7.62 -10.19
CA GLY A 24 -6.54 7.30 -8.83
C GLY A 24 -6.65 8.48 -7.86
N TYR A 25 -5.91 8.40 -6.76
CA TYR A 25 -5.96 9.36 -5.66
C TYR A 25 -5.09 10.58 -5.91
N ASN A 26 -5.66 11.77 -5.74
CA ASN A 26 -4.94 13.04 -5.78
C ASN A 26 -5.53 14.01 -4.74
N HIS A 27 -4.80 14.25 -3.66
CA HIS A 27 -5.19 15.15 -2.58
C HIS A 27 -4.60 16.55 -2.72
N ASN A 28 -4.21 16.95 -3.92
CA ASN A 28 -3.76 18.31 -4.19
C ASN A 28 -4.94 19.27 -4.35
N LEU A 29 -4.67 20.57 -4.26
CA LEU A 29 -5.70 21.62 -4.45
C LEU A 29 -6.38 21.56 -5.82
N TYR A 30 -5.72 21.02 -6.81
CA TYR A 30 -6.23 20.87 -8.16
C TYR A 30 -6.27 19.38 -8.53
N ALA A 31 -7.45 18.80 -8.49
CA ALA A 31 -7.70 17.47 -9.02
C ALA A 31 -8.21 17.59 -10.47
N GLN A 32 -7.70 16.73 -11.35
CA GLN A 32 -8.17 16.61 -12.73
C GLN A 32 -9.38 15.69 -12.81
N ASP A 33 -10.09 15.75 -13.93
CA ASP A 33 -11.18 14.81 -14.20
C ASP A 33 -10.67 13.37 -14.15
N GLY A 34 -11.38 12.54 -13.38
CA GLY A 34 -11.00 11.15 -13.15
C GLY A 34 -10.09 10.91 -11.95
N GLU A 35 -9.60 11.96 -11.29
CA GLU A 35 -8.89 11.84 -10.02
C GLU A 35 -9.87 11.91 -8.84
N LEU A 36 -9.56 11.18 -7.79
CA LEU A 36 -10.35 11.11 -6.57
C LEU A 36 -9.63 11.84 -5.43
N TRP A 37 -10.31 12.81 -4.83
CA TRP A 37 -9.80 13.54 -3.67
C TRP A 37 -9.63 12.67 -2.42
N ASP A 38 -10.55 11.72 -2.21
CA ASP A 38 -10.48 10.73 -1.14
C ASP A 38 -10.81 9.35 -1.69
N MET A 39 -10.05 8.35 -1.27
CA MET A 39 -10.20 6.99 -1.74
C MET A 39 -9.88 6.00 -0.62
N LYS A 40 -10.85 5.15 -0.28
CA LYS A 40 -10.69 4.08 0.73
C LYS A 40 -10.95 2.72 0.14
N ASN A 41 -10.02 1.80 0.36
CA ASN A 41 -10.10 0.39 -0.09
C ASN A 41 -10.27 0.21 -1.61
N LEU A 42 -9.87 1.20 -2.39
CA LEU A 42 -9.85 1.16 -3.84
C LEU A 42 -8.42 1.26 -4.35
N THR A 43 -8.18 0.81 -5.56
CA THR A 43 -6.88 0.92 -6.25
C THR A 43 -7.08 1.29 -7.70
N SER A 44 -6.15 2.05 -8.25
CA SER A 44 -6.04 2.38 -9.67
C SER A 44 -5.03 1.51 -10.43
N ASP A 45 -4.57 0.42 -9.84
CA ASP A 45 -3.56 -0.48 -10.45
C ASP A 45 -4.01 -1.05 -11.81
N TYR A 46 -5.31 -1.09 -12.04
CA TYR A 46 -5.91 -1.57 -13.28
C TYR A 46 -6.45 -0.43 -14.15
N TYR A 47 -5.71 0.68 -14.21
CA TYR A 47 -6.08 1.81 -15.08
C TYR A 47 -6.55 1.33 -16.47
N PRO A 48 -7.65 1.88 -17.02
CA PRO A 48 -8.45 3.02 -16.55
C PRO A 48 -9.57 2.67 -15.55
N LEU A 49 -9.60 1.45 -15.06
CA LEU A 49 -10.64 0.98 -14.14
C LEU A 49 -10.28 1.27 -12.69
N LEU A 50 -11.29 1.52 -11.89
CA LEU A 50 -11.20 1.57 -10.45
C LEU A 50 -11.65 0.22 -9.89
N SER A 51 -10.82 -0.41 -9.06
CA SER A 51 -11.11 -1.71 -8.49
C SER A 51 -10.97 -1.71 -6.95
N PRO A 52 -11.64 -2.62 -6.25
CA PRO A 52 -11.39 -2.82 -4.83
C PRO A 52 -9.95 -3.26 -4.59
N ARG A 53 -9.34 -2.75 -3.53
CA ARG A 53 -8.05 -3.24 -3.06
C ARG A 53 -8.17 -4.72 -2.66
N ARG A 54 -7.17 -5.51 -3.00
CA ARG A 54 -7.11 -6.92 -2.61
C ARG A 54 -7.13 -7.06 -1.08
N PRO A 55 -7.78 -8.10 -0.53
CA PRO A 55 -7.79 -8.35 0.89
C PRO A 55 -6.37 -8.59 1.40
N ARG A 56 -6.13 -8.20 2.65
CA ARG A 56 -4.90 -8.57 3.37
C ARG A 56 -5.08 -9.97 3.95
N TYR A 57 -4.02 -10.74 3.96
CA TYR A 57 -3.98 -12.02 4.65
C TYR A 57 -2.79 -12.06 5.60
N LEU A 58 -2.90 -12.92 6.62
CA LEU A 58 -1.83 -13.14 7.56
C LEU A 58 -0.75 -13.99 6.88
N TYR A 59 0.46 -13.47 6.77
CA TYR A 59 1.59 -14.18 6.21
C TYR A 59 2.34 -15.01 7.26
N ALA A 60 2.65 -14.38 8.40
CA ALA A 60 3.33 -15.02 9.51
C ALA A 60 2.97 -14.33 10.83
N THR A 61 3.03 -15.07 11.93
CA THR A 61 2.89 -14.53 13.28
C THR A 61 4.25 -14.51 13.94
N LEU A 62 4.67 -13.35 14.41
CA LEU A 62 5.94 -13.15 15.09
C LEU A 62 5.69 -12.95 16.59
N THR A 63 6.54 -13.52 17.42
CA THR A 63 6.45 -13.39 18.88
C THR A 63 7.13 -12.12 19.37
N LYS A 64 8.31 -11.82 18.83
CA LYS A 64 9.10 -10.64 19.19
C LYS A 64 9.75 -10.04 17.95
N PRO A 65 9.00 -9.27 17.13
CA PRO A 65 9.52 -8.71 15.91
C PRO A 65 10.58 -7.64 16.20
N ASN A 66 11.82 -7.90 15.85
CA ASN A 66 12.96 -7.03 16.08
C ASN A 66 13.39 -6.24 14.83
N GLY A 67 13.00 -6.66 13.65
CA GLY A 67 13.27 -5.97 12.40
C GLY A 67 12.69 -6.69 11.20
N PHE A 68 12.45 -5.93 10.14
CA PHE A 68 11.90 -6.42 8.89
C PHE A 68 12.58 -5.74 7.70
N TYR A 69 12.82 -6.50 6.65
CA TYR A 69 13.41 -6.00 5.41
C TYR A 69 12.86 -6.76 4.20
N ALA A 70 12.70 -6.07 3.08
CA ALA A 70 12.25 -6.64 1.82
C ALA A 70 13.25 -6.29 0.71
N LYS A 71 13.80 -7.30 0.04
CA LYS A 71 14.68 -7.19 -1.11
C LYS A 71 14.69 -8.53 -1.83
N ASP A 72 14.03 -8.65 -2.98
CA ASP A 72 13.86 -9.90 -3.73
C ASP A 72 13.27 -11.07 -2.92
N GLY A 73 12.91 -10.83 -1.67
CA GLY A 73 12.36 -11.74 -0.69
C GLY A 73 12.02 -11.01 0.60
N LEU A 74 11.47 -11.71 1.59
CA LEU A 74 11.12 -11.18 2.88
C LEU A 74 12.08 -11.68 3.96
N TYR A 75 12.65 -10.75 4.69
CA TYR A 75 13.60 -11.01 5.77
C TYR A 75 13.12 -10.38 7.07
N TRP A 76 13.21 -11.12 8.16
CA TRP A 76 12.85 -10.61 9.47
C TRP A 76 13.64 -11.26 10.59
N VAL A 77 13.64 -10.59 11.72
CA VAL A 77 14.19 -11.13 12.97
C VAL A 77 13.06 -11.24 13.98
N ASP A 78 12.87 -12.44 14.50
CA ASP A 78 11.96 -12.73 15.60
C ASP A 78 12.75 -13.22 16.82
N GLY A 79 12.82 -12.38 17.85
CA GLY A 79 13.70 -12.62 18.99
C GLY A 79 15.18 -12.65 18.57
N THR A 80 15.78 -13.83 18.59
CA THR A 80 17.16 -14.08 18.16
C THR A 80 17.26 -14.80 16.80
N GLY A 81 16.14 -15.21 16.22
CA GLY A 81 16.10 -15.93 14.94
C GLY A 81 16.07 -14.99 13.75
N PHE A 82 16.95 -15.16 12.80
CA PHE A 82 16.91 -14.52 11.49
C PHE A 82 16.25 -15.43 10.48
N TYR A 83 15.21 -14.96 9.85
CA TYR A 83 14.40 -15.70 8.87
C TYR A 83 14.49 -15.05 7.49
N ALA A 84 14.59 -15.90 6.48
CA ALA A 84 14.49 -15.52 5.08
C ALA A 84 13.37 -16.34 4.42
N ASP A 85 12.36 -15.66 3.87
CA ASP A 85 11.18 -16.25 3.23
C ASP A 85 10.50 -17.36 4.05
N GLY A 86 10.44 -17.20 5.35
CA GLY A 86 9.84 -18.15 6.28
C GLY A 86 10.77 -19.22 6.85
N ALA A 87 12.00 -19.34 6.34
CA ALA A 87 12.98 -20.30 6.82
C ALA A 87 13.99 -19.65 7.78
N LEU A 88 14.25 -20.30 8.90
CA LEU A 88 15.33 -19.89 9.82
C LEU A 88 16.69 -20.07 9.14
N LYS A 89 17.46 -19.00 9.02
CA LYS A 89 18.78 -18.99 8.39
C LYS A 89 19.94 -18.80 9.35
N GLY A 90 19.69 -18.24 10.51
CA GLY A 90 20.74 -18.01 11.50
C GLY A 90 20.22 -17.35 12.76
N ASN A 91 21.13 -17.07 13.67
CA ASN A 91 20.83 -16.39 14.92
C ASN A 91 21.59 -15.06 15.00
N VAL A 92 20.91 -14.09 15.59
CA VAL A 92 21.44 -12.75 15.86
C VAL A 92 21.20 -12.43 17.33
N THR A 93 21.76 -11.34 17.85
CA THR A 93 21.44 -10.91 19.22
C THR A 93 20.01 -10.41 19.33
N ASP A 94 19.40 -10.50 20.49
CA ASP A 94 18.06 -9.95 20.71
C ASP A 94 18.10 -8.42 20.71
N GLY A 95 17.07 -7.79 20.18
CA GLY A 95 16.89 -6.34 20.12
C GLY A 95 16.66 -5.82 18.72
N ARG A 96 16.30 -4.55 18.63
CA ARG A 96 15.96 -3.91 17.36
C ARG A 96 17.10 -4.06 16.34
N LYS A 97 16.72 -4.48 15.14
CA LYS A 97 17.62 -4.63 13.99
C LYS A 97 17.33 -3.61 12.90
N VAL A 98 18.40 -3.20 12.24
CA VAL A 98 18.35 -2.39 11.04
C VAL A 98 19.07 -3.15 9.95
N PHE A 99 18.46 -3.18 8.77
CA PHE A 99 18.98 -3.88 7.62
C PHE A 99 19.48 -2.91 6.57
N ALA A 100 20.55 -3.28 5.90
CA ALA A 100 21.06 -2.57 4.72
C ALA A 100 21.37 -3.58 3.61
N GLY A 101 20.90 -3.30 2.39
CA GLY A 101 21.21 -4.12 1.23
C GLY A 101 22.44 -3.59 0.50
N LEU A 102 23.40 -4.46 0.21
CA LEU A 102 24.58 -4.17 -0.58
C LEU A 102 24.82 -5.29 -1.61
N GLY A 103 24.44 -5.04 -2.86
CA GLY A 103 24.51 -6.07 -3.89
C GLY A 103 23.73 -7.33 -3.49
N ALA A 104 24.39 -8.49 -3.48
CA ALA A 104 23.82 -9.77 -3.06
C ALA A 104 23.71 -9.94 -1.54
N TYR A 105 24.23 -9.00 -0.77
CA TYR A 105 24.31 -9.13 0.69
C TYR A 105 23.27 -8.26 1.38
N ILE A 106 22.75 -8.79 2.47
CA ILE A 106 21.91 -8.09 3.44
C ILE A 106 22.70 -8.03 4.73
N ILE A 107 22.99 -6.80 5.19
CA ILE A 107 23.77 -6.54 6.40
C ILE A 107 22.81 -6.28 7.53
N ILE A 108 23.06 -6.87 8.69
CA ILE A 108 22.21 -6.78 9.88
C ILE A 108 22.96 -6.03 10.97
N PHE A 109 22.42 -4.88 11.39
CA PHE A 109 22.98 -4.06 12.47
C PHE A 109 22.13 -4.21 13.75
N PRO A 110 22.74 -4.11 14.93
CA PRO A 110 24.15 -3.80 15.22
C PRO A 110 25.11 -5.00 15.19
N ASP A 111 24.61 -6.20 14.89
CA ASP A 111 25.38 -7.45 14.97
C ASP A 111 26.53 -7.55 13.96
N LYS A 112 26.55 -6.66 12.95
CA LYS A 112 27.51 -6.69 11.83
C LYS A 112 27.55 -8.05 11.11
N ALA A 113 26.41 -8.76 11.15
CA ALA A 113 26.21 -9.99 10.41
C ALA A 113 25.78 -9.70 8.97
N TYR A 114 26.03 -10.61 8.08
CA TYR A 114 25.54 -10.51 6.70
C TYR A 114 24.96 -11.83 6.21
N TYR A 115 24.02 -11.73 5.31
CA TYR A 115 23.40 -12.86 4.64
C TYR A 115 23.45 -12.65 3.11
N ASN A 116 23.89 -13.68 2.39
CA ASN A 116 23.84 -13.67 0.92
C ASN A 116 22.51 -14.24 0.46
N HIS A 117 21.70 -13.43 -0.24
CA HIS A 117 20.36 -13.84 -0.66
C HIS A 117 20.34 -14.58 -2.00
N LEU A 118 21.49 -14.68 -2.69
CA LEU A 118 21.62 -15.40 -3.97
C LEU A 118 22.14 -16.83 -3.84
N THR A 119 22.51 -17.26 -2.62
CA THR A 119 23.05 -18.61 -2.40
C THR A 119 22.13 -19.48 -1.55
#